data_09c6fd3101bc0170a7701adc2aa490e9
#
_entry.id   09c6fd3101bc0170a7701adc2aa490e9
#
_cell.length_a   1.000
_cell.length_b   1.000
_cell.length_c   1.000
_cell.angle_alpha   90.00
_cell.angle_beta   90.00
_cell.angle_gamma   90.00
#
_symmetry.space_group_name_H-M   'P 1'
#
loop_
_entity.id
_entity.type
_entity.pdbx_description
1 polymer ?
#
loop_
_entity_poly.entity_id
_entity_poly.type
_entity_poly.pdbx_seq_one_letter_code
_entity_poly.pdbx_strand_id
1 'polypeptide(L)'
;RNNIAKLKQKYFIHISALILVPTRELAIQIQNVFVDFNQQLNRSIKTMAVYGGISINPQMKGMYGVEVLIATPGRLIDLIEHNALSLSQVKQLVVDEADKMFQMGFEEELNKLFALLPEVKQTLLFSAK
;
A
#
# COMPACT_ATOMS: atom_id res chain seq x y z
N ARG A 1 -11.71 -29.02 4.20
CA ARG A 1 -11.04 -28.49 3.00
C ARG A 1 -11.59 -27.12 2.60
N ASN A 2 -12.91 -27.03 2.44
CA ASN A 2 -13.57 -25.76 2.14
C ASN A 2 -13.43 -24.76 3.30
N ASN A 3 -13.36 -25.25 4.53
CA ASN A 3 -13.18 -24.40 5.71
C ASN A 3 -11.81 -23.73 5.74
N ILE A 4 -10.76 -24.44 5.30
CA ILE A 4 -9.41 -23.87 5.25
C ILE A 4 -9.35 -22.74 4.22
N ALA A 5 -9.95 -22.95 3.04
CA ALA A 5 -9.98 -21.92 2.00
C ALA A 5 -10.77 -20.70 2.46
N LYS A 6 -11.92 -20.91 3.14
CA LYS A 6 -12.72 -19.81 3.70
C LYS A 6 -11.99 -19.08 4.80
N LEU A 7 -11.26 -19.78 5.66
CA LEU A 7 -10.45 -19.17 6.71
C LEU A 7 -9.31 -18.34 6.12
N LYS A 8 -8.64 -18.83 5.09
CA LYS A 8 -7.60 -18.08 4.40
C LYS A 8 -8.16 -16.81 3.78
N GLN A 9 -9.33 -16.87 3.13
CA GLN A 9 -9.99 -15.70 2.59
C GLN A 9 -10.37 -14.70 3.68
N LYS A 10 -10.91 -15.19 4.80
CA LYS A 10 -11.34 -14.33 5.91
C LYS A 10 -10.18 -13.55 6.52
N TYR A 11 -9.00 -14.17 6.59
CA TYR A 11 -7.83 -13.54 7.21
C TYR A 11 -6.86 -12.94 6.19
N PHE A 12 -7.19 -13.02 4.90
CA PHE A 12 -6.39 -12.39 3.87
C PHE A 12 -6.57 -10.88 3.95
N ILE A 13 -5.45 -10.16 3.99
CA ILE A 13 -5.47 -8.71 4.21
C ILE A 13 -5.82 -8.01 2.90
N HIS A 14 -6.89 -7.23 2.93
CA HIS A 14 -7.32 -6.41 1.81
C HIS A 14 -7.28 -4.95 2.20
N ILE A 15 -6.54 -4.16 1.46
CA ILE A 15 -6.48 -2.71 1.65
C ILE A 15 -7.46 -2.03 0.70
N SER A 16 -8.01 -0.88 1.14
CA SER A 16 -8.99 -0.11 0.35
C SER A 16 -8.34 1.01 -0.44
N ALA A 17 -7.28 1.60 0.08
CA ALA A 17 -6.56 2.69 -0.56
C ALA A 17 -5.06 2.40 -0.54
N LEU A 18 -4.42 2.68 -1.68
CA LEU A 18 -2.98 2.51 -1.85
C LEU A 18 -2.38 3.84 -2.28
N ILE A 19 -1.33 4.25 -1.58
CA ILE A 19 -0.55 5.44 -1.92
C ILE A 19 0.87 4.99 -2.23
N LEU A 20 1.28 5.13 -3.49
CA LEU A 20 2.62 4.77 -3.94
C LEU A 20 3.51 6.01 -3.91
N VAL A 21 4.67 5.88 -3.30
CA VAL A 21 5.64 6.96 -3.14
C VAL A 21 7.04 6.45 -3.45
N PRO A 22 7.96 7.34 -3.87
CA PRO A 22 9.31 6.91 -4.26
C PRO A 22 10.24 6.62 -3.08
N THR A 23 10.01 7.23 -1.91
CA THR A 23 10.99 7.19 -0.84
C THR A 23 10.36 6.86 0.49
N ARG A 24 11.18 6.26 1.36
CA ARG A 24 10.85 5.99 2.76
C ARG A 24 10.44 7.27 3.50
N GLU A 25 11.17 8.36 3.27
CA GLU A 25 10.93 9.64 3.93
C GLU A 25 9.54 10.18 3.61
N LEU A 26 9.15 10.12 2.34
CA LEU A 26 7.82 10.55 1.92
C LEU A 26 6.73 9.65 2.49
N ALA A 27 6.97 8.34 2.54
CA ALA A 27 6.01 7.39 3.13
C ALA A 27 5.74 7.74 4.60
N ILE A 28 6.78 8.03 5.35
CA ILE A 28 6.66 8.39 6.78
C ILE A 28 5.92 9.72 6.93
N GLN A 29 6.23 10.71 6.11
CA GLN A 29 5.56 12.02 6.14
C GLN A 29 4.06 11.88 5.91
N ILE A 30 3.67 11.10 4.91
CA ILE A 30 2.25 10.90 4.60
C ILE A 30 1.56 10.12 5.72
N GLN A 31 2.22 9.12 6.27
CA GLN A 31 1.67 8.38 7.41
C GLN A 31 1.36 9.32 8.58
N ASN A 32 2.27 10.24 8.88
CA ASN A 32 2.08 11.18 9.97
C ASN A 32 0.88 12.10 9.73
N VAL A 33 0.65 12.52 8.49
CA VAL A 33 -0.54 13.30 8.14
C VAL A 33 -1.83 12.51 8.46
N PHE A 34 -1.86 11.22 8.15
CA PHE A 34 -3.02 10.37 8.46
C PHE A 34 -3.20 10.16 9.96
N VAL A 35 -2.11 10.03 10.72
CA VAL A 35 -2.18 9.91 12.18
C VAL A 35 -2.85 11.15 12.77
N ASP A 36 -2.42 12.35 12.35
CA ASP A 36 -3.00 13.60 12.83
C ASP A 36 -4.49 13.71 12.45
N PHE A 37 -4.82 13.33 11.22
CA PHE A 37 -6.19 13.37 10.72
C PHE A 37 -7.10 12.42 11.48
N ASN A 38 -6.61 11.22 11.81
CA ASN A 38 -7.38 10.22 12.55
C ASN A 38 -7.85 10.72 13.90
N GLN A 39 -7.11 11.63 14.55
CA GLN A 39 -7.50 12.19 15.84
C GLN A 39 -8.80 12.99 15.75
N GLN A 40 -9.19 13.41 14.54
CA GLN A 40 -10.38 14.20 14.31
C GLN A 40 -11.57 13.39 13.81
N LEU A 41 -11.38 12.09 13.57
CA LEU A 41 -12.41 11.21 13.05
C LEU A 41 -13.15 10.48 14.17
N ASN A 42 -14.44 10.22 13.96
CA ASN A 42 -15.23 9.40 14.87
C ASN A 42 -14.81 7.92 14.79
N ARG A 43 -14.36 7.47 13.63
CA ARG A 43 -13.88 6.11 13.39
C ARG A 43 -12.40 6.18 13.01
N SER A 44 -11.58 5.42 13.70
CA SER A 44 -10.17 5.30 13.37
C SER A 44 -9.96 4.52 12.09
N ILE A 45 -9.16 5.07 11.19
CA ILE A 45 -8.71 4.39 9.97
C ILE A 45 -7.28 3.93 10.19
N LYS A 46 -7.06 2.62 10.12
CA LYS A 46 -5.70 2.11 10.29
C LYS A 46 -4.90 2.36 9.03
N THR A 47 -3.83 3.11 9.17
CA THR A 47 -2.91 3.50 8.10
C THR A 47 -1.53 2.95 8.42
N MET A 48 -0.83 2.45 7.41
CA MET A 48 0.50 1.91 7.60
C MET A 48 1.40 2.32 6.45
N ALA A 49 2.65 2.66 6.76
CA ALA A 49 3.69 2.89 5.77
C ALA A 49 4.62 1.68 5.71
N VAL A 50 4.91 1.21 4.50
CA VAL A 50 5.85 0.12 4.26
C VAL A 50 6.91 0.57 3.26
N TYR A 51 8.17 0.18 3.52
CA TYR A 51 9.30 0.64 2.73
C TYR A 51 10.51 -0.28 2.97
N GLY A 52 11.46 -0.26 2.05
CA GLY A 52 12.67 -1.06 2.13
C GLY A 52 13.69 -0.51 3.12
N GLY A 53 14.81 -1.21 3.24
CA GLY A 53 15.92 -0.80 4.11
C GLY A 53 15.77 -1.25 5.55
N ILE A 54 14.67 -1.89 5.91
CA ILE A 54 14.45 -2.50 7.23
C ILE A 54 13.86 -3.88 7.04
N SER A 55 13.75 -4.65 8.15
CA SER A 55 13.18 -5.99 8.10
C SER A 55 11.73 -5.97 7.64
N ILE A 56 11.37 -6.94 6.78
CA ILE A 56 10.01 -7.10 6.28
C ILE A 56 9.06 -7.66 7.35
N ASN A 57 9.57 -8.44 8.30
CA ASN A 57 8.73 -9.18 9.24
C ASN A 57 7.81 -8.31 10.08
N PRO A 58 8.27 -7.19 10.69
CA PRO A 58 7.36 -6.32 11.43
C PRO A 58 6.29 -5.71 10.53
N GLN A 59 6.62 -5.42 9.28
CA GLN A 59 5.64 -4.87 8.32
C GLN A 59 4.59 -5.90 7.96
N MET A 60 4.98 -7.15 7.77
CA MET A 60 4.02 -8.24 7.54
C MET A 60 3.08 -8.41 8.72
N LYS A 61 3.62 -8.43 9.93
CA LYS A 61 2.83 -8.60 11.16
C LYS A 61 1.89 -7.43 11.41
N GLY A 62 2.30 -6.22 11.05
CA GLY A 62 1.51 -5.01 11.28
C GLY A 62 0.36 -4.81 10.30
N MET A 63 0.25 -5.65 9.27
CA MET A 63 -0.68 -5.44 8.17
C MET A 63 -2.15 -5.67 8.54
N TYR A 64 -2.43 -6.40 9.63
CA TYR A 64 -3.80 -6.75 10.00
C TYR A 64 -4.65 -5.51 10.24
N GLY A 65 -5.78 -5.42 9.55
CA GLY A 65 -6.73 -4.32 9.71
C GLY A 65 -6.36 -3.04 8.99
N VAL A 66 -5.25 -3.00 8.26
CA VAL A 66 -4.83 -1.82 7.50
C VAL A 66 -5.82 -1.55 6.37
N GLU A 67 -6.34 -0.32 6.34
CA GLU A 67 -7.25 0.15 5.29
C GLU A 67 -6.52 1.01 4.26
N VAL A 68 -5.58 1.84 4.71
CA VAL A 68 -4.79 2.72 3.84
C VAL A 68 -3.33 2.31 3.95
N LEU A 69 -2.74 1.93 2.83
CA LEU A 69 -1.33 1.54 2.78
C LEU A 69 -0.56 2.57 1.98
N ILE A 70 0.53 3.06 2.58
CA ILE A 70 1.49 3.95 1.92
C ILE A 70 2.73 3.10 1.68
N ALA A 71 3.19 3.02 0.44
CA ALA A 71 4.23 2.05 0.11
C ALA A 71 5.21 2.56 -0.92
N THR A 72 6.48 2.18 -0.74
CA THR A 72 7.44 2.22 -1.84
C THR A 72 7.26 0.98 -2.71
N PRO A 73 7.44 1.08 -4.03
CA PRO A 73 7.07 0.00 -4.94
C PRO A 73 7.74 -1.34 -4.67
N GLY A 74 9.04 -1.36 -4.42
CA GLY A 74 9.77 -2.61 -4.23
C GLY A 74 9.32 -3.38 -3.00
N ARG A 75 9.14 -2.69 -1.87
CA ARG A 75 8.69 -3.34 -0.64
C ARG A 75 7.25 -3.83 -0.75
N LEU A 76 6.40 -3.10 -1.47
CA LEU A 76 5.03 -3.56 -1.70
C LEU A 76 5.00 -4.88 -2.48
N ILE A 77 5.82 -4.98 -3.52
CA ILE A 77 5.94 -6.23 -4.27
C ILE A 77 6.41 -7.37 -3.37
N ASP A 78 7.42 -7.12 -2.53
CA ASP A 78 7.90 -8.13 -1.59
C ASP A 78 6.78 -8.63 -0.67
N LEU A 79 5.97 -7.71 -0.15
CA LEU A 79 4.87 -8.08 0.73
C LEU A 79 3.82 -8.91 0.00
N ILE A 80 3.50 -8.56 -1.22
CA ILE A 80 2.55 -9.32 -2.04
C ILE A 80 3.09 -10.72 -2.32
N GLU A 81 4.37 -10.83 -2.66
CA GLU A 81 5.02 -12.10 -2.93
C GLU A 81 5.09 -12.99 -1.69
N HIS A 82 5.11 -12.41 -0.51
CA HIS A 82 5.03 -13.14 0.76
C HIS A 82 3.60 -13.39 1.22
N ASN A 83 2.61 -13.10 0.38
CA ASN A 83 1.19 -13.27 0.68
C ASN A 83 0.72 -12.48 1.91
N ALA A 84 1.36 -11.34 2.20
CA ALA A 84 1.01 -10.51 3.33
C ALA A 84 -0.25 -9.69 3.08
N LEU A 85 -0.56 -9.39 1.82
CA LEU A 85 -1.75 -8.61 1.45
C LEU A 85 -2.11 -8.85 -0.01
N SER A 86 -3.31 -8.40 -0.38
CA SER A 86 -3.80 -8.40 -1.75
C SER A 86 -4.23 -7.00 -2.17
N LEU A 87 -4.04 -6.67 -3.44
CA LEU A 87 -4.51 -5.41 -4.02
C LEU A 87 -5.88 -5.52 -4.67
N SER A 88 -6.53 -6.68 -4.59
CA SER A 88 -7.78 -6.94 -5.32
C SER A 88 -8.97 -6.10 -4.86
N GLN A 89 -8.91 -5.53 -3.66
CA GLN A 89 -9.98 -4.72 -3.09
C GLN A 89 -9.67 -3.22 -3.08
N VAL A 90 -8.59 -2.80 -3.71
CA VAL A 90 -8.21 -1.40 -3.75
C VAL A 90 -9.21 -0.60 -4.59
N LYS A 91 -9.81 0.41 -3.97
CA LYS A 91 -10.78 1.31 -4.61
C LYS A 91 -10.15 2.64 -5.00
N GLN A 92 -9.10 3.03 -4.32
CA GLN A 92 -8.42 4.31 -4.54
C GLN A 92 -6.93 4.10 -4.64
N LEU A 93 -6.34 4.63 -5.70
CA LEU A 93 -4.91 4.59 -5.93
C LEU A 93 -4.40 6.02 -6.05
N VAL A 94 -3.38 6.34 -5.26
CA VAL A 94 -2.65 7.60 -5.36
C VAL A 94 -1.22 7.27 -5.74
N VAL A 95 -0.70 7.90 -6.78
CA VAL A 95 0.71 7.79 -7.18
C VAL A 95 1.31 9.16 -7.02
N ASP A 96 2.10 9.34 -5.97
CA ASP A 96 2.70 10.64 -5.63
C ASP A 96 4.14 10.68 -6.09
N GLU A 97 4.55 11.80 -6.68
CA GLU A 97 5.87 11.99 -7.29
C GLU A 97 6.17 10.91 -8.33
N ALA A 98 5.20 10.68 -9.22
CA ALA A 98 5.30 9.64 -10.25
C ALA A 98 6.51 9.82 -11.15
N ASP A 99 6.81 11.07 -11.53
CA ASP A 99 7.97 11.40 -12.35
C ASP A 99 9.27 10.98 -11.67
N LYS A 100 9.38 11.19 -10.36
CA LYS A 100 10.55 10.77 -9.60
C LYS A 100 10.69 9.26 -9.56
N MET A 101 9.59 8.53 -9.42
CA MET A 101 9.64 7.07 -9.45
C MET A 101 10.15 6.56 -10.80
N PHE A 102 9.73 7.16 -11.91
CA PHE A 102 10.26 6.80 -13.23
C PHE A 102 11.75 7.12 -13.34
N GLN A 103 12.16 8.28 -12.85
CA GLN A 103 13.58 8.66 -12.86
C GLN A 103 14.45 7.72 -12.02
N MET A 104 13.90 7.19 -10.95
CA MET A 104 14.59 6.24 -10.06
C MET A 104 14.59 4.80 -10.61
N GLY A 105 13.93 4.55 -11.75
CA GLY A 105 13.93 3.24 -12.38
C GLY A 105 12.84 2.29 -11.89
N PHE A 106 11.77 2.79 -11.30
CA PHE A 106 10.67 1.96 -10.77
C PHE A 106 9.60 1.60 -11.79
N GLU A 107 9.84 1.82 -13.08
CA GLU A 107 8.82 1.58 -14.10
C GLU A 107 8.32 0.13 -14.11
N GLU A 108 9.23 -0.85 -14.03
CA GLU A 108 8.84 -2.27 -14.00
C GLU A 108 7.98 -2.61 -12.79
N GLU A 109 8.40 -2.14 -11.62
CA GLU A 109 7.68 -2.37 -10.37
C GLU A 109 6.29 -1.75 -10.43
N LEU A 110 6.18 -0.52 -10.93
CA LEU A 110 4.89 0.15 -11.08
C LEU A 110 3.97 -0.62 -12.04
N ASN A 111 4.50 -1.10 -13.15
CA ASN A 111 3.70 -1.86 -14.11
C ASN A 111 3.20 -3.17 -13.51
N LYS A 112 4.02 -3.86 -12.74
CA LYS A 112 3.60 -5.06 -12.01
C LYS A 112 2.46 -4.77 -11.04
N LEU A 113 2.58 -3.68 -10.29
CA LEU A 113 1.58 -3.30 -9.31
C LEU A 113 0.27 -2.90 -9.99
N PHE A 114 0.34 -2.14 -11.06
CA PHE A 114 -0.85 -1.71 -11.82
C PHE A 114 -1.60 -2.92 -12.38
N ALA A 115 -0.87 -3.96 -12.82
CA ALA A 115 -1.49 -5.18 -13.33
C ALA A 115 -2.25 -5.97 -12.24
N LEU A 116 -1.89 -5.79 -10.97
CA LEU A 116 -2.53 -6.47 -9.84
C LEU A 116 -3.73 -5.70 -9.29
N LEU A 117 -3.91 -4.45 -9.70
CA LEU A 117 -4.99 -3.60 -9.22
C LEU A 117 -6.28 -3.85 -10.01
N PRO A 118 -7.46 -3.66 -9.38
CA PRO A 118 -8.73 -3.77 -10.10
C PRO A 118 -8.83 -2.70 -11.20
N GLU A 119 -9.59 -3.02 -12.25
CA GLU A 119 -9.86 -2.05 -13.32
C GLU A 119 -10.69 -0.87 -12.82
N VAL A 120 -11.69 -1.15 -11.98
CA VAL A 120 -12.60 -0.14 -11.47
C VAL A 120 -12.03 0.41 -10.16
N LYS A 121 -11.33 1.53 -10.27
CA LYS A 121 -10.77 2.24 -9.13
C LYS A 121 -10.63 3.72 -9.49
N GLN A 122 -10.62 4.56 -8.47
CA GLN A 122 -10.26 5.96 -8.62
C GLN A 122 -8.74 6.10 -8.56
N THR A 123 -8.16 6.76 -9.55
CA THR A 123 -6.71 6.96 -9.62
C THR A 123 -6.38 8.45 -9.61
N LEU A 124 -5.47 8.84 -8.72
CA LEU A 124 -4.93 10.19 -8.64
C LEU A 124 -3.43 10.14 -8.85
N LEU A 125 -2.95 10.97 -9.76
CA LEU A 125 -1.55 11.02 -10.14
C LEU A 125 -0.99 12.40 -9.85
N PHE A 126 0.06 12.45 -9.04
CA PHE A 126 0.74 13.69 -8.69
C PHE A 126 2.20 13.64 -9.13
N SER A 127 2.69 14.75 -9.68
CA SER A 127 4.09 14.89 -10.04
C SER A 127 4.59 16.22 -9.53
N ALA A 128 5.84 16.23 -9.06
CA ALA A 128 6.50 17.45 -8.68
C ALA A 128 6.83 18.28 -9.94
N LYS A 129 6.70 19.58 -9.83
CA LYS A 129 7.05 20.49 -10.93
C LYS A 129 8.47 21.02 -10.79
#